data_102a8e1fcca5aeebdf98cdcbbec26c1c
#
_entry.id   102a8e1fcca5aeebdf98cdcbbec26c1c
#
_cell.length_a   1.000
_cell.length_b   1.000
_cell.length_c   1.000
_cell.angle_alpha   90.00
_cell.angle_beta   90.00
_cell.angle_gamma   90.00
#
_symmetry.space_group_name_H-M   'P 1'
#
loop_
_entity.id
_entity.type
_entity.pdbx_description
1 polymer ?
#
loop_
_entity_poly.entity_id
_entity_poly.type
_entity_poly.pdbx_seq_one_letter_code
_entity_poly.pdbx_strand_id
1 'polypeptide(L)'
;MLLTQCKDDNSSPLLDALIAPKVSLTFATENNTFSFSEVTTTNDDANPTYIDLNGNFTKDVGEELEALKEYRASTKNVTIFGHINSLLLTGQKSLTTIEVQNRFIQTLKATDCISLTNCKILKANSLEVIDISGSESVENIELSTNENFIKELREVVMTNPKLIGTKNFNEFLKRLPSRKDKEKKGVFKALSPVITQADVDQLEAKGWKKTF
;
A
#
# COMPACT_ATOMS: atom_id res chain seq x y z
N MET A 1 2.23 46.79 19.28
CA MET A 1 1.01 46.37 18.56
C MET A 1 1.28 44.96 18.04
N LEU A 2 0.89 43.96 18.81
CA LEU A 2 1.07 42.54 18.43
C LEU A 2 -0.07 42.16 17.51
N LEU A 3 0.28 41.82 16.26
CA LEU A 3 -0.64 41.16 15.35
C LEU A 3 -0.71 39.68 15.79
N THR A 4 -1.75 39.34 16.53
CA THR A 4 -2.18 37.94 16.69
C THR A 4 -2.66 37.45 15.33
N GLN A 5 -1.88 36.58 14.71
CA GLN A 5 -2.36 35.79 13.59
C GLN A 5 -3.53 34.93 14.07
N CYS A 6 -4.73 35.25 13.62
CA CYS A 6 -5.83 34.33 13.68
C CYS A 6 -5.44 33.14 12.79
N LYS A 7 -5.23 31.97 13.39
CA LYS A 7 -5.34 30.72 12.68
C LYS A 7 -6.79 30.61 12.22
N ASP A 8 -6.99 30.58 10.91
CA ASP A 8 -8.28 30.20 10.35
C ASP A 8 -8.47 28.70 10.60
N ASP A 9 -9.10 28.35 11.71
CA ASP A 9 -9.49 26.98 12.09
C ASP A 9 -10.71 26.48 11.27
N ASN A 10 -10.83 26.88 10.02
CA ASN A 10 -11.94 26.52 9.13
C ASN A 10 -11.61 25.42 8.10
N SER A 11 -10.58 24.60 8.32
CA SER A 11 -10.43 23.39 7.52
C SER A 11 -11.49 22.38 7.96
N SER A 12 -12.33 21.96 7.01
CA SER A 12 -13.28 20.87 7.26
C SER A 12 -12.47 19.59 7.53
N PRO A 13 -12.78 18.81 8.58
CA PRO A 13 -12.13 17.52 8.82
C PRO A 13 -12.10 16.62 7.57
N LEU A 14 -13.12 16.71 6.72
CA LEU A 14 -13.18 16.00 5.45
C LEU A 14 -12.12 16.50 4.46
N LEU A 15 -11.85 17.80 4.39
CA LEU A 15 -10.85 18.35 3.47
C LEU A 15 -9.44 17.93 3.88
N ASP A 16 -9.14 17.97 5.17
CA ASP A 16 -7.85 17.53 5.71
C ASP A 16 -7.65 16.03 5.48
N ALA A 17 -8.67 15.21 5.66
CA ALA A 17 -8.65 13.79 5.38
C ALA A 17 -8.43 13.46 3.88
N LEU A 18 -8.89 14.32 2.95
CA LEU A 18 -8.69 14.12 1.52
C LEU A 18 -7.22 14.27 1.10
N ILE A 19 -6.46 15.16 1.75
CA ILE A 19 -5.06 15.46 1.41
C ILE A 19 -4.04 14.72 2.29
N ALA A 20 -4.47 14.22 3.44
CA ALA A 20 -3.60 13.52 4.38
C ALA A 20 -2.98 12.26 3.78
N PRO A 21 -1.72 11.92 4.16
CA PRO A 21 -1.15 10.62 3.83
C PRO A 21 -2.01 9.50 4.41
N LYS A 22 -2.41 8.52 3.58
CA LYS A 22 -3.31 7.45 4.00
C LYS A 22 -3.10 6.14 3.28
N VAL A 23 -3.53 5.06 3.94
CA VAL A 23 -3.74 3.74 3.34
C VAL A 23 -5.19 3.35 3.57
N SER A 24 -5.90 3.03 2.49
CA SER A 24 -7.29 2.57 2.56
C SER A 24 -7.37 1.06 2.34
N LEU A 25 -8.10 0.40 3.21
CA LEU A 25 -8.39 -1.02 3.16
C LEU A 25 -9.88 -1.21 2.89
N THR A 26 -10.23 -2.07 1.93
CA THR A 26 -11.62 -2.44 1.69
C THR A 26 -11.80 -3.92 1.97
N PHE A 27 -12.82 -4.25 2.73
CA PHE A 27 -13.20 -5.61 3.11
C PHE A 27 -14.46 -6.07 2.37
N ALA A 28 -14.63 -7.38 2.22
CA ALA A 28 -15.79 -7.96 1.55
C ALA A 28 -17.12 -7.64 2.24
N THR A 29 -17.11 -7.57 3.57
CA THR A 29 -18.31 -7.31 4.40
C THR A 29 -18.04 -6.20 5.41
N GLU A 30 -19.07 -5.69 6.04
CA GLU A 30 -18.99 -4.85 7.24
C GLU A 30 -18.72 -5.71 8.51
N ASN A 31 -18.39 -5.04 9.60
CA ASN A 31 -18.11 -5.68 10.89
C ASN A 31 -16.97 -6.72 10.84
N ASN A 32 -15.99 -6.51 9.94
CA ASN A 32 -14.82 -7.37 9.87
C ASN A 32 -13.89 -7.16 11.06
N THR A 33 -13.28 -8.27 11.50
CA THR A 33 -12.12 -8.24 12.38
C THR A 33 -10.85 -8.42 11.55
N PHE A 34 -9.81 -7.67 11.89
CA PHE A 34 -8.51 -7.74 11.24
C PHE A 34 -7.41 -7.23 12.18
N SER A 35 -6.18 -7.51 11.83
CA SER A 35 -5.01 -7.06 12.58
C SER A 35 -3.85 -6.79 11.63
N PHE A 36 -2.87 -6.03 12.11
CA PHE A 36 -1.58 -5.87 11.44
C PHE A 36 -0.58 -6.79 12.10
N SER A 37 0.14 -7.59 11.32
CA SER A 37 1.23 -8.41 11.86
C SER A 37 2.38 -7.52 12.34
N GLU A 38 2.60 -6.40 11.63
CA GLU A 38 3.54 -5.35 11.99
C GLU A 38 3.03 -4.03 11.42
N VAL A 39 3.22 -2.96 12.16
CA VAL A 39 3.03 -1.60 11.71
C VAL A 39 4.08 -0.70 12.36
N THR A 40 4.75 0.12 11.54
CA THR A 40 5.68 1.13 12.05
C THR A 40 5.28 2.50 11.52
N THR A 41 5.37 3.48 12.39
CA THR A 41 4.97 4.85 12.11
C THR A 41 6.07 5.82 12.54
N THR A 42 6.11 6.97 11.92
CA THR A 42 6.84 8.11 12.45
C THR A 42 5.85 8.99 13.18
N ASN A 43 5.99 9.11 14.50
CA ASN A 43 5.14 9.99 15.28
C ASN A 43 5.44 11.45 14.91
N ASP A 44 4.38 12.15 14.54
CA ASP A 44 4.36 13.58 14.29
C ASP A 44 3.12 14.12 15.01
N ASP A 45 3.34 14.93 16.06
CA ASP A 45 2.24 15.49 16.86
C ASP A 45 1.30 16.36 16.02
N ALA A 46 1.81 16.93 14.92
CA ALA A 46 1.01 17.71 13.98
C ALA A 46 0.15 16.84 13.04
N ASN A 47 0.56 15.57 12.84
CA ASN A 47 -0.13 14.61 11.96
C ASN A 47 -0.22 13.25 12.67
N PRO A 48 -1.11 13.07 13.63
CA PRO A 48 -1.20 11.84 14.40
C PRO A 48 -1.56 10.67 13.49
N THR A 49 -0.93 9.53 13.74
CA THR A 49 -1.28 8.30 13.04
C THR A 49 -2.40 7.59 13.79
N TYR A 50 -3.46 7.25 13.06
CA TYR A 50 -4.62 6.53 13.61
C TYR A 50 -5.32 5.72 12.53
N ILE A 51 -6.23 4.87 12.94
CA ILE A 51 -7.07 4.04 12.07
C ILE A 51 -8.53 4.46 12.24
N ASP A 52 -9.17 4.88 11.17
CA ASP A 52 -10.60 5.24 11.12
C ASP A 52 -11.41 3.97 10.83
N LEU A 53 -12.07 3.45 11.84
CA LEU A 53 -12.84 2.19 11.81
C LEU A 53 -14.32 2.38 11.45
N ASN A 54 -14.80 3.62 11.52
CA ASN A 54 -16.22 3.96 11.36
C ASN A 54 -16.51 4.91 10.19
N GLY A 55 -15.47 5.44 9.55
CA GLY A 55 -15.58 6.32 8.37
C GLY A 55 -15.93 7.76 8.70
N ASN A 56 -15.68 8.23 9.93
CA ASN A 56 -16.00 9.59 10.36
C ASN A 56 -14.85 10.60 10.15
N PHE A 57 -13.67 10.13 9.73
CA PHE A 57 -12.45 10.92 9.46
C PHE A 57 -11.88 11.63 10.68
N THR A 58 -12.23 11.19 11.88
CA THR A 58 -11.69 11.69 13.15
C THR A 58 -11.08 10.54 13.93
N LYS A 59 -10.13 10.85 14.81
CA LYS A 59 -9.56 9.83 15.69
C LYS A 59 -10.47 9.65 16.90
N ASP A 60 -11.03 8.47 17.03
CA ASP A 60 -11.84 8.06 18.17
C ASP A 60 -11.04 7.20 19.17
N VAL A 61 -11.64 6.96 20.34
CA VAL A 61 -11.07 6.05 21.34
C VAL A 61 -11.04 4.63 20.76
N GLY A 62 -9.88 3.97 20.88
CA GLY A 62 -9.68 2.62 20.36
C GLY A 62 -9.14 2.58 18.93
N GLU A 63 -8.97 3.74 18.28
CA GLU A 63 -8.43 3.88 16.92
C GLU A 63 -6.93 4.18 16.88
N GLU A 64 -6.23 3.92 17.97
CA GLU A 64 -4.76 3.92 18.00
C GLU A 64 -4.24 2.80 17.10
N LEU A 65 -3.29 3.14 16.22
CA LEU A 65 -2.68 2.17 15.30
C LEU A 65 -1.58 1.37 16.03
N GLU A 66 -1.82 0.09 16.23
CA GLU A 66 -0.95 -0.81 16.98
C GLU A 66 -0.79 -2.14 16.23
N ALA A 67 0.42 -2.72 16.25
CA ALA A 67 0.65 -4.08 15.77
C ALA A 67 -0.01 -5.12 16.70
N LEU A 68 -0.46 -6.22 16.11
CA LEU A 68 -1.07 -7.38 16.81
C LEU A 68 -2.37 -7.07 17.58
N LYS A 69 -2.85 -5.84 17.53
CA LYS A 69 -4.17 -5.47 18.05
C LYS A 69 -5.25 -5.95 17.09
N GLU A 70 -6.31 -6.57 17.61
CA GLU A 70 -7.49 -6.89 16.83
C GLU A 70 -8.39 -5.65 16.72
N TYR A 71 -8.73 -5.27 15.50
CA TYR A 71 -9.65 -4.19 15.19
C TYR A 71 -10.95 -4.74 14.67
N ARG A 72 -12.04 -4.08 15.00
CA ARG A 72 -13.36 -4.36 14.43
C ARG A 72 -13.88 -3.14 13.70
N ALA A 73 -13.90 -3.22 12.38
CA ALA A 73 -14.46 -2.16 11.55
C ALA A 73 -15.98 -2.23 11.52
N SER A 74 -16.66 -1.11 11.69
CA SER A 74 -18.11 -1.01 11.51
C SER A 74 -18.51 -0.86 10.03
N THR A 75 -17.57 -0.49 9.18
CA THR A 75 -17.75 -0.28 7.73
C THR A 75 -16.89 -1.24 6.92
N LYS A 76 -17.18 -1.35 5.61
CA LYS A 76 -16.31 -2.08 4.68
C LYS A 76 -14.99 -1.38 4.42
N ASN A 77 -14.96 -0.07 4.53
CA ASN A 77 -13.80 0.75 4.23
C ASN A 77 -13.18 1.26 5.52
N VAL A 78 -11.91 0.96 5.67
CA VAL A 78 -11.09 1.41 6.79
C VAL A 78 -9.97 2.27 6.24
N THR A 79 -9.69 3.39 6.88
CA THR A 79 -8.61 4.28 6.46
C THR A 79 -7.60 4.45 7.58
N ILE A 80 -6.33 4.29 7.26
CA ILE A 80 -5.22 4.55 8.17
C ILE A 80 -4.60 5.86 7.76
N PHE A 81 -4.60 6.84 8.65
CA PHE A 81 -4.04 8.17 8.42
C PHE A 81 -2.67 8.32 9.06
N GLY A 82 -1.88 9.28 8.56
CA GLY A 82 -0.61 9.70 9.14
C GLY A 82 0.61 9.08 8.48
N HIS A 83 1.77 9.22 9.13
CA HIS A 83 3.06 8.83 8.60
C HIS A 83 3.35 7.34 8.87
N ILE A 84 2.93 6.47 7.97
CA ILE A 84 3.13 5.03 8.04
C ILE A 84 4.41 4.68 7.29
N ASN A 85 5.36 4.01 7.94
CA ASN A 85 6.61 3.58 7.31
C ASN A 85 6.52 2.13 6.83
N SER A 86 5.89 1.27 7.60
CA SER A 86 5.72 -0.14 7.26
C SER A 86 4.32 -0.61 7.64
N LEU A 87 3.71 -1.39 6.76
CA LEU A 87 2.41 -1.99 6.97
C LEU A 87 2.42 -3.44 6.50
N LEU A 88 2.24 -4.37 7.44
CA LEU A 88 2.22 -5.81 7.20
C LEU A 88 0.85 -6.37 7.59
N LEU A 89 0.15 -6.91 6.60
CA LEU A 89 -1.12 -7.61 6.71
C LEU A 89 -0.88 -9.07 6.33
N THR A 90 -1.17 -10.01 7.22
CA THR A 90 -1.00 -11.44 6.94
C THR A 90 -2.29 -12.18 7.18
N GLY A 91 -2.70 -13.03 6.22
CA GLY A 91 -3.84 -13.93 6.38
C GLY A 91 -5.20 -13.24 6.49
N GLN A 92 -5.35 -12.00 6.00
CA GLN A 92 -6.61 -11.24 6.06
C GLN A 92 -7.62 -11.80 5.03
N LYS A 93 -8.49 -12.70 5.49
CA LYS A 93 -9.38 -13.48 4.62
C LYS A 93 -10.45 -12.65 3.90
N SER A 94 -10.85 -11.51 4.45
CA SER A 94 -11.92 -10.64 3.91
C SER A 94 -11.40 -9.37 3.26
N LEU A 95 -10.10 -9.10 3.28
CA LEU A 95 -9.48 -7.96 2.63
C LEU A 95 -9.54 -8.12 1.11
N THR A 96 -10.17 -7.18 0.42
CA THR A 96 -10.35 -7.22 -1.04
C THR A 96 -9.53 -6.19 -1.79
N THR A 97 -9.29 -5.02 -1.18
CA THR A 97 -8.56 -3.93 -1.83
C THR A 97 -7.64 -3.23 -0.84
N ILE A 98 -6.45 -2.88 -1.31
CA ILE A 98 -5.52 -1.96 -0.64
C ILE A 98 -5.28 -0.80 -1.59
N GLU A 99 -5.41 0.44 -1.09
CA GLU A 99 -5.05 1.65 -1.83
C GLU A 99 -4.07 2.48 -0.99
N VAL A 100 -2.90 2.79 -1.57
CA VAL A 100 -1.83 3.53 -0.90
C VAL A 100 -1.71 4.93 -1.50
N GLN A 101 -1.93 5.93 -0.67
CA GLN A 101 -1.67 7.34 -0.90
C GLN A 101 -0.81 7.91 0.24
N ASN A 102 0.28 7.21 0.57
CA ASN A 102 1.15 7.51 1.69
C ASN A 102 2.60 7.62 1.23
N ARG A 103 3.09 8.86 1.13
CA ARG A 103 4.45 9.13 0.64
C ARG A 103 5.57 8.62 1.54
N PHE A 104 5.28 8.27 2.78
CA PHE A 104 6.25 7.85 3.79
C PHE A 104 6.43 6.33 3.84
N ILE A 105 5.47 5.57 3.32
CA ILE A 105 5.51 4.11 3.36
C ILE A 105 6.71 3.58 2.59
N GLN A 106 7.51 2.76 3.24
CA GLN A 106 8.69 2.09 2.69
C GLN A 106 8.39 0.62 2.38
N THR A 107 7.58 -0.02 3.20
CA THR A 107 7.26 -1.43 3.06
C THR A 107 5.75 -1.65 3.14
N LEU A 108 5.21 -2.28 2.10
CA LEU A 108 3.85 -2.80 2.08
C LEU A 108 3.90 -4.31 1.88
N LYS A 109 3.39 -5.07 2.84
CA LYS A 109 3.21 -6.52 2.73
C LYS A 109 1.75 -6.88 2.98
N ALA A 110 1.17 -7.63 2.06
CA ALA A 110 -0.17 -8.20 2.17
C ALA A 110 -0.09 -9.67 1.77
N THR A 111 0.42 -10.49 2.69
CA THR A 111 0.72 -11.90 2.45
C THR A 111 -0.45 -12.78 2.86
N ASP A 112 -0.70 -13.84 2.09
CA ASP A 112 -1.76 -14.83 2.37
C ASP A 112 -3.18 -14.22 2.51
N CYS A 113 -3.41 -13.05 1.89
CA CYS A 113 -4.69 -12.37 1.86
C CYS A 113 -5.54 -12.94 0.71
N ILE A 114 -6.17 -14.07 0.94
CA ILE A 114 -6.81 -14.91 -0.09
C ILE A 114 -7.94 -14.25 -0.87
N SER A 115 -8.58 -13.21 -0.34
CA SER A 115 -9.64 -12.44 -1.01
C SER A 115 -9.13 -11.14 -1.64
N LEU A 116 -7.85 -10.81 -1.51
CA LEU A 116 -7.27 -9.59 -2.06
C LEU A 116 -7.25 -9.67 -3.60
N THR A 117 -8.02 -8.81 -4.24
CA THR A 117 -8.14 -8.73 -5.70
C THR A 117 -7.44 -7.51 -6.29
N ASN A 118 -7.35 -6.42 -5.54
CA ASN A 118 -6.81 -5.16 -6.04
C ASN A 118 -5.77 -4.56 -5.09
N CYS A 119 -4.64 -4.13 -5.64
CA CYS A 119 -3.62 -3.36 -4.94
C CYS A 119 -3.29 -2.11 -5.76
N LYS A 120 -3.56 -0.91 -5.21
CA LYS A 120 -3.32 0.36 -5.88
C LYS A 120 -2.28 1.18 -5.15
N ILE A 121 -1.23 1.56 -5.83
CA ILE A 121 -0.13 2.35 -5.30
C ILE A 121 -0.09 3.68 -6.06
N LEU A 122 -0.72 4.71 -5.52
CA LEU A 122 -0.95 5.97 -6.22
C LEU A 122 0.05 7.07 -5.85
N LYS A 123 0.40 7.18 -4.56
CA LYS A 123 1.37 8.18 -4.04
C LYS A 123 2.20 7.53 -2.93
N ALA A 124 3.33 6.93 -3.26
CA ALA A 124 4.18 6.20 -2.32
C ALA A 124 5.67 6.44 -2.62
N ASN A 125 6.11 7.70 -2.47
CA ASN A 125 7.43 8.16 -2.91
C ASN A 125 8.61 7.42 -2.26
N SER A 126 8.42 6.93 -1.04
CA SER A 126 9.45 6.22 -0.28
C SER A 126 9.32 4.69 -0.39
N LEU A 127 8.33 4.17 -1.13
CA LEU A 127 8.06 2.74 -1.19
C LEU A 127 9.20 1.99 -1.86
N GLU A 128 9.78 1.06 -1.12
CA GLU A 128 10.89 0.22 -1.54
C GLU A 128 10.47 -1.22 -1.83
N VAL A 129 9.51 -1.74 -1.05
CA VAL A 129 9.12 -3.15 -1.06
C VAL A 129 7.60 -3.30 -1.18
N ILE A 130 7.17 -4.12 -2.12
CA ILE A 130 5.81 -4.66 -2.21
C ILE A 130 5.91 -6.18 -2.11
N ASP A 131 5.21 -6.78 -1.13
CA ASP A 131 5.11 -8.22 -0.99
C ASP A 131 3.63 -8.64 -0.88
N ILE A 132 3.16 -9.35 -1.89
CA ILE A 132 1.80 -9.90 -1.96
C ILE A 132 1.84 -11.43 -2.12
N SER A 133 2.89 -12.05 -1.61
CA SER A 133 3.03 -13.49 -1.67
C SER A 133 1.88 -14.23 -0.95
N GLY A 134 1.44 -15.34 -1.49
CA GLY A 134 0.29 -16.10 -0.97
C GLY A 134 -1.09 -15.46 -1.21
N SER A 135 -1.16 -14.22 -1.70
CA SER A 135 -2.42 -13.55 -2.04
C SER A 135 -2.86 -13.88 -3.46
N GLU A 136 -3.28 -15.14 -3.67
CA GLU A 136 -3.47 -15.74 -4.99
C GLU A 136 -4.66 -15.17 -5.79
N SER A 137 -5.55 -14.42 -5.17
CA SER A 137 -6.71 -13.82 -5.84
C SER A 137 -6.45 -12.46 -6.47
N VAL A 138 -5.24 -11.90 -6.35
CA VAL A 138 -4.91 -10.59 -6.92
C VAL A 138 -5.02 -10.63 -8.45
N GLU A 139 -5.88 -9.80 -9.00
CA GLU A 139 -6.15 -9.65 -10.42
C GLU A 139 -5.59 -8.35 -10.98
N ASN A 140 -5.32 -7.38 -10.11
CA ASN A 140 -4.83 -6.07 -10.51
C ASN A 140 -3.86 -5.47 -9.50
N ILE A 141 -2.69 -5.04 -10.01
CA ILE A 141 -1.77 -4.17 -9.27
C ILE A 141 -1.61 -2.89 -10.10
N GLU A 142 -2.13 -1.80 -9.59
CA GLU A 142 -2.05 -0.50 -10.23
C GLU A 142 -0.94 0.32 -9.59
N LEU A 143 0.12 0.59 -10.33
CA LEU A 143 1.15 1.55 -9.95
C LEU A 143 0.83 2.93 -10.52
N SER A 144 1.26 3.97 -9.82
CA SER A 144 1.14 5.35 -10.31
C SER A 144 1.69 5.51 -11.72
N THR A 145 1.02 6.31 -12.54
CA THR A 145 1.54 6.74 -13.85
C THR A 145 2.66 7.76 -13.71
N ASN A 146 2.79 8.41 -12.57
CA ASN A 146 3.90 9.31 -12.27
C ASN A 146 5.00 8.51 -11.55
N GLU A 147 6.10 8.25 -12.25
CA GLU A 147 7.23 7.47 -11.73
C GLU A 147 7.84 8.07 -10.46
N ASN A 148 7.74 9.38 -10.23
CA ASN A 148 8.24 10.03 -9.02
C ASN A 148 7.54 9.53 -7.75
N PHE A 149 6.32 9.02 -7.86
CA PHE A 149 5.57 8.49 -6.72
C PHE A 149 5.94 7.05 -6.34
N ILE A 150 6.77 6.37 -7.15
CA ILE A 150 7.20 4.99 -6.92
C ILE A 150 8.69 4.77 -7.23
N LYS A 151 9.45 5.85 -7.34
CA LYS A 151 10.85 5.83 -7.84
C LYS A 151 11.82 5.02 -6.98
N GLU A 152 11.51 4.80 -5.70
CA GLU A 152 12.34 4.04 -4.78
C GLU A 152 12.01 2.54 -4.76
N LEU A 153 10.91 2.13 -5.41
CA LEU A 153 10.50 0.72 -5.49
C LEU A 153 11.62 -0.13 -6.12
N ARG A 154 12.11 -1.11 -5.35
CA ARG A 154 13.26 -1.95 -5.71
C ARG A 154 13.04 -3.43 -5.45
N GLU A 155 11.97 -3.81 -4.77
CA GLU A 155 11.63 -5.20 -4.53
C GLU A 155 10.13 -5.44 -4.70
N VAL A 156 9.79 -6.42 -5.51
CA VAL A 156 8.43 -6.91 -5.67
C VAL A 156 8.44 -8.42 -5.47
N VAL A 157 7.60 -8.90 -4.56
CA VAL A 157 7.41 -10.33 -4.29
C VAL A 157 5.95 -10.70 -4.58
N MET A 158 5.75 -11.68 -5.46
CA MET A 158 4.42 -12.19 -5.76
C MET A 158 4.48 -13.67 -6.11
N THR A 159 3.42 -14.39 -5.75
CA THR A 159 3.28 -15.82 -6.07
C THR A 159 2.02 -16.10 -6.86
N ASN A 160 1.49 -15.07 -7.53
CA ASN A 160 0.12 -15.05 -8.02
C ASN A 160 -0.02 -15.57 -9.45
N PRO A 161 -0.54 -16.81 -9.64
CA PRO A 161 -0.75 -17.36 -10.98
C PRO A 161 -1.89 -16.69 -11.77
N LYS A 162 -2.87 -16.05 -11.09
CA LYS A 162 -4.00 -15.42 -11.78
C LYS A 162 -3.62 -14.09 -12.45
N LEU A 163 -2.71 -13.33 -11.85
CA LEU A 163 -2.26 -12.06 -12.41
C LEU A 163 -1.25 -12.24 -13.53
N ILE A 164 -0.27 -13.14 -13.32
CA ILE A 164 0.85 -13.35 -14.24
C ILE A 164 0.35 -13.81 -15.61
N GLY A 165 0.86 -13.20 -16.68
CA GLY A 165 0.47 -13.48 -18.06
C GLY A 165 -0.80 -12.76 -18.53
N THR A 166 -1.43 -11.96 -17.66
CA THR A 166 -2.60 -11.16 -18.04
C THR A 166 -2.22 -9.77 -18.59
N LYS A 167 -3.20 -9.08 -19.19
CA LYS A 167 -3.04 -7.69 -19.60
C LYS A 167 -2.67 -6.80 -18.41
N ASN A 168 -3.27 -7.01 -17.24
CA ASN A 168 -2.99 -6.24 -16.02
C ASN A 168 -1.55 -6.44 -15.55
N PHE A 169 -1.02 -7.66 -15.67
CA PHE A 169 0.39 -7.91 -15.37
C PHE A 169 1.32 -7.15 -16.31
N ASN A 170 1.04 -7.17 -17.60
CA ASN A 170 1.85 -6.41 -18.58
C ASN A 170 1.82 -4.90 -18.32
N GLU A 171 0.66 -4.33 -17.94
CA GLU A 171 0.57 -2.91 -17.56
C GLU A 171 1.34 -2.64 -16.26
N PHE A 172 1.28 -3.54 -15.29
CA PHE A 172 2.09 -3.45 -14.07
C PHE A 172 3.59 -3.43 -14.38
N LEU A 173 4.09 -4.36 -15.21
CA LEU A 173 5.50 -4.40 -15.62
C LEU A 173 5.94 -3.11 -16.33
N LYS A 174 5.10 -2.57 -17.21
CA LYS A 174 5.35 -1.28 -17.89
C LYS A 174 5.50 -0.11 -16.93
N ARG A 175 4.77 -0.14 -15.81
CA ARG A 175 4.78 0.94 -14.80
C ARG A 175 5.87 0.80 -13.74
N LEU A 176 6.57 -0.34 -13.67
CA LEU A 176 7.73 -0.47 -12.78
C LEU A 176 8.76 0.63 -13.08
N PRO A 177 9.30 1.31 -12.04
CA PRO A 177 10.30 2.36 -12.25
C PRO A 177 11.59 1.80 -12.85
N SER A 178 12.30 2.63 -13.62
CA SER A 178 13.62 2.25 -14.12
C SER A 178 14.64 2.16 -12.99
N ARG A 179 15.39 1.06 -12.96
CA ARG A 179 16.49 0.79 -12.03
C ARG A 179 17.85 0.69 -12.74
N LYS A 180 17.91 1.04 -14.05
CA LYS A 180 19.15 0.91 -14.86
C LYS A 180 20.32 1.68 -14.30
N ASP A 181 20.05 2.93 -13.91
CA ASP A 181 21.07 3.86 -13.44
C ASP A 181 21.17 3.91 -11.91
N LYS A 182 20.51 2.95 -11.23
CA LYS A 182 20.59 2.83 -9.78
C LYS A 182 21.72 1.86 -9.38
N GLU A 183 22.43 2.19 -8.31
CA GLU A 183 23.45 1.32 -7.74
C GLU A 183 22.92 -0.08 -7.41
N LYS A 184 21.70 -0.14 -6.87
CA LYS A 184 20.99 -1.40 -6.61
C LYS A 184 19.94 -1.65 -7.68
N LYS A 185 20.10 -2.74 -8.42
CA LYS A 185 19.09 -3.21 -9.37
C LYS A 185 17.80 -3.59 -8.64
N GLY A 186 16.67 -3.54 -9.35
CA GLY A 186 15.41 -4.04 -8.82
C GLY A 186 15.40 -5.57 -8.72
N VAL A 187 14.69 -6.11 -7.74
CA VAL A 187 14.50 -7.54 -7.54
C VAL A 187 13.01 -7.87 -7.72
N PHE A 188 12.74 -8.77 -8.65
CA PHE A 188 11.40 -9.27 -8.89
C PHE A 188 11.36 -10.76 -8.53
N LYS A 189 10.73 -11.09 -7.42
CA LYS A 189 10.56 -12.47 -6.95
C LYS A 189 9.19 -12.96 -7.36
N ALA A 190 9.17 -13.90 -8.31
CA ALA A 190 7.94 -14.55 -8.73
C ALA A 190 8.11 -16.04 -8.60
N LEU A 191 7.38 -16.64 -7.70
CA LEU A 191 7.39 -18.09 -7.45
C LEU A 191 6.51 -18.88 -8.43
N SER A 192 6.13 -18.28 -9.56
CA SER A 192 5.30 -18.93 -10.57
C SER A 192 6.15 -19.31 -11.79
N PRO A 193 6.00 -20.52 -12.34
CA PRO A 193 6.64 -20.93 -13.58
C PRO A 193 6.06 -20.22 -14.82
N VAL A 194 5.05 -19.37 -14.66
CA VAL A 194 4.27 -18.78 -15.77
C VAL A 194 4.87 -17.47 -16.30
N ILE A 195 5.93 -16.93 -15.70
CA ILE A 195 6.61 -15.74 -16.24
C ILE A 195 7.33 -16.13 -17.54
N THR A 196 6.92 -15.50 -18.64
CA THR A 196 7.48 -15.74 -19.96
C THR A 196 8.86 -15.09 -20.13
N GLN A 197 9.63 -15.53 -21.15
CA GLN A 197 10.89 -14.87 -21.47
C GLN A 197 10.67 -13.39 -21.83
N ALA A 198 9.58 -13.05 -22.52
CA ALA A 198 9.25 -11.66 -22.85
C ALA A 198 9.04 -10.78 -21.62
N ASP A 199 8.45 -11.33 -20.53
CA ASP A 199 8.30 -10.62 -19.26
C ASP A 199 9.66 -10.40 -18.59
N VAL A 200 10.54 -11.41 -18.64
CA VAL A 200 11.92 -11.29 -18.12
C VAL A 200 12.69 -10.21 -18.89
N ASP A 201 12.63 -10.23 -20.22
CA ASP A 201 13.29 -9.23 -21.06
C ASP A 201 12.79 -7.81 -20.75
N GLN A 202 11.49 -7.65 -20.49
CA GLN A 202 10.91 -6.37 -20.08
C GLN A 202 11.42 -5.91 -18.71
N LEU A 203 11.54 -6.80 -17.74
CA LEU A 203 12.10 -6.53 -16.41
C LEU A 203 13.58 -6.10 -16.53
N GLU A 204 14.39 -6.87 -17.25
CA GLU A 204 15.82 -6.58 -17.45
C GLU A 204 16.04 -5.28 -18.21
N ALA A 205 15.20 -5.00 -19.20
CA ALA A 205 15.19 -3.72 -19.91
C ALA A 205 14.99 -2.51 -19.00
N LYS A 206 14.42 -2.68 -17.81
CA LYS A 206 14.25 -1.64 -16.78
C LYS A 206 15.25 -1.76 -15.62
N GLY A 207 16.20 -2.68 -15.67
CA GLY A 207 17.19 -2.91 -14.62
C GLY A 207 16.66 -3.70 -13.43
N TRP A 208 15.62 -4.53 -13.65
CA TRP A 208 15.10 -5.49 -12.69
C TRP A 208 15.67 -6.88 -12.95
N LYS A 209 15.95 -7.60 -11.89
CA LYS A 209 16.41 -9.00 -11.95
C LYS A 209 15.30 -9.91 -11.43
N LYS A 210 14.88 -10.87 -12.26
CA LYS A 210 13.99 -11.93 -11.80
C LYS A 210 14.78 -12.89 -10.90
N THR A 211 14.18 -13.26 -9.77
CA THR A 211 14.66 -14.32 -8.86
C THR A 211 13.51 -15.29 -8.54
N PHE A 212 13.85 -16.44 -7.99
CA PHE A 212 12.89 -17.44 -7.54
C PHE A 212 12.72 -17.36 -6.02
#